data_b4adb394292e370fb8336ab6e428edef
#
_entry.id   b4adb394292e370fb8336ab6e428edef
#
_cell.length_a   1.000
_cell.length_b   1.000
_cell.length_c   1.000
_cell.angle_alpha   90.00
_cell.angle_beta   90.00
_cell.angle_gamma   90.00
#
_symmetry.space_group_name_H-M   'P 1'
#
loop_
_entity.id
_entity.type
_entity.pdbx_description
1 polymer ?
#
loop_
_entity_poly.entity_id
_entity_poly.type
_entity_poly.pdbx_seq_one_letter_code
_entity_poly.pdbx_strand_id
1 'polypeptide(L)'
;MEFLKFLLLYKSTKKTKEKGAYIMNSFLDNFFKLKENDTNVKTEFIAGITTFMTMAYILIVNPSILSAAGMDSGAVFTATALSSIIATLIMGLYAKLPFAQAPGMGLNAFFAYTVVLSMGYSYQFALTAVLLEGLIFILLTIFNVREAIVDSIPTNIKKAISVGIGLLIALLGLEGAGIVVHPKDGGTIVALGNITSGAGLLAIIGIVITGILVARKVKGALFLGMLITAVIGIPMGVVDLPNKIVSMPPSISSTFMQFEWHNIFSLDMVIVLFTLLFMDMFDTIGTLVGVATKANMLDKDGKVPNIKKALFADAIATTVGACLGTSTVSTFVESASGVAEGGRTGLTAVSTAFMFFLALFLSPIFGIITPAVTASALVIVGLFMIETIKEINLEDYTEAIPAFLTIIMMPFSYSISDGIVFGVVSYILLKLFAGKSKEISMTTIVVAAVFVLKFVFIK
;
A
#
# COMPACT_ATOMS: atom_id res chain seq x y z
N MET A 1 -49.76 36.19 -11.93
CA MET A 1 -49.16 36.64 -10.65
C MET A 1 -48.35 35.55 -9.96
N GLU A 2 -48.77 34.31 -10.01
CA GLU A 2 -48.04 33.13 -9.45
C GLU A 2 -46.72 32.81 -10.16
N PHE A 3 -46.67 32.92 -11.49
CA PHE A 3 -45.46 32.71 -12.31
C PHE A 3 -44.35 33.72 -12.01
N LEU A 4 -44.72 34.96 -11.74
CA LEU A 4 -43.77 36.03 -11.36
C LEU A 4 -43.18 35.77 -9.95
N LYS A 5 -44.00 35.27 -9.00
CA LYS A 5 -43.55 34.84 -7.68
C LYS A 5 -42.57 33.63 -7.78
N PHE A 6 -42.88 32.65 -8.63
CA PHE A 6 -42.00 31.50 -8.89
C PHE A 6 -40.65 31.94 -9.47
N LEU A 7 -40.64 32.88 -10.45
CA LEU A 7 -39.41 33.43 -11.04
C LEU A 7 -38.59 34.24 -10.03
N LEU A 8 -39.24 34.99 -9.13
CA LEU A 8 -38.57 35.75 -8.06
C LEU A 8 -37.97 34.81 -7.00
N LEU A 9 -38.68 33.76 -6.60
CA LEU A 9 -38.18 32.71 -5.72
C LEU A 9 -37.01 31.93 -6.37
N TYR A 10 -37.11 31.59 -7.65
CA TYR A 10 -36.05 30.92 -8.39
C TYR A 10 -34.79 31.80 -8.52
N LYS A 11 -34.93 33.10 -8.82
CA LYS A 11 -33.82 34.08 -8.81
C LYS A 11 -33.21 34.28 -7.42
N SER A 12 -34.03 34.31 -6.37
CA SER A 12 -33.57 34.43 -4.99
C SER A 12 -32.77 33.19 -4.56
N THR A 13 -33.28 31.98 -4.85
CA THR A 13 -32.58 30.71 -4.54
C THR A 13 -31.31 30.55 -5.34
N LYS A 14 -31.28 30.97 -6.63
CA LYS A 14 -30.09 30.96 -7.45
C LYS A 14 -29.02 31.91 -6.91
N LYS A 15 -29.38 33.13 -6.55
CA LYS A 15 -28.47 34.14 -5.98
C LYS A 15 -27.90 33.71 -4.61
N THR A 16 -28.70 33.01 -3.80
CA THR A 16 -28.24 32.43 -2.53
C THR A 16 -27.28 31.25 -2.74
N LYS A 17 -27.55 30.38 -3.73
CA LYS A 17 -26.66 29.31 -4.12
C LYS A 17 -25.33 29.82 -4.69
N GLU A 18 -25.37 30.86 -5.55
CA GLU A 18 -24.15 31.48 -6.11
C GLU A 18 -23.31 32.15 -5.00
N LYS A 19 -23.95 32.81 -4.03
CA LYS A 19 -23.27 33.40 -2.87
C LYS A 19 -22.66 32.32 -1.95
N GLY A 20 -23.40 31.23 -1.71
CA GLY A 20 -22.90 30.09 -0.95
C GLY A 20 -21.70 29.39 -1.64
N ALA A 21 -21.77 29.17 -2.96
CA ALA A 21 -20.68 28.62 -3.75
C ALA A 21 -19.43 29.51 -3.76
N TYR A 22 -19.62 30.83 -3.85
CA TYR A 22 -18.55 31.83 -3.79
C TYR A 22 -17.84 31.80 -2.42
N ILE A 23 -18.61 31.78 -1.32
CA ILE A 23 -18.05 31.69 0.04
C ILE A 23 -17.30 30.38 0.23
N MET A 24 -17.86 29.26 -0.21
CA MET A 24 -17.22 27.94 -0.14
C MET A 24 -15.91 27.91 -0.92
N ASN A 25 -15.90 28.38 -2.16
CA ASN A 25 -14.70 28.43 -2.99
C ASN A 25 -13.62 29.35 -2.39
N SER A 26 -14.03 30.49 -1.81
CA SER A 26 -13.11 31.41 -1.13
C SER A 26 -12.50 30.76 0.13
N PHE A 27 -13.29 30.01 0.90
CA PHE A 27 -12.79 29.27 2.06
C PHE A 27 -11.80 28.20 1.67
N LEU A 28 -12.15 27.36 0.67
CA LEU A 28 -11.26 26.29 0.17
C LEU A 28 -9.96 26.86 -0.42
N ASP A 29 -10.05 27.96 -1.18
CA ASP A 29 -8.90 28.65 -1.74
C ASP A 29 -7.95 29.12 -0.63
N ASN A 30 -8.48 29.80 0.39
CA ASN A 30 -7.67 30.30 1.52
C ASN A 30 -7.07 29.15 2.35
N PHE A 31 -7.86 28.09 2.62
CA PHE A 31 -7.42 26.98 3.48
C PHE A 31 -6.38 26.09 2.80
N PHE A 32 -6.57 25.76 1.53
CA PHE A 32 -5.67 24.89 0.76
C PHE A 32 -4.67 25.66 -0.12
N LYS A 33 -4.78 27.00 -0.20
CA LYS A 33 -3.91 27.87 -1.00
C LYS A 33 -3.93 27.51 -2.49
N LEU A 34 -5.14 27.28 -3.02
CA LEU A 34 -5.32 26.78 -4.37
C LEU A 34 -4.66 27.67 -5.42
N LYS A 35 -4.86 29.00 -5.33
CA LYS A 35 -4.27 29.95 -6.27
C LYS A 35 -2.75 30.05 -6.15
N GLU A 36 -2.19 29.91 -4.92
CA GLU A 36 -0.73 29.90 -4.71
C GLU A 36 -0.07 28.67 -5.37
N ASN A 37 -0.85 27.58 -5.55
CA ASN A 37 -0.39 26.32 -6.15
C ASN A 37 -0.90 26.14 -7.59
N ASP A 38 -1.32 27.19 -8.28
CA ASP A 38 -1.78 27.19 -9.67
C ASP A 38 -2.86 26.13 -9.97
N THR A 39 -3.80 25.94 -9.04
CA THR A 39 -4.89 24.96 -9.14
C THR A 39 -6.24 25.54 -8.77
N ASN A 40 -7.30 24.74 -8.84
CA ASN A 40 -8.67 25.12 -8.50
C ASN A 40 -9.45 23.92 -7.95
N VAL A 41 -10.60 24.18 -7.30
CA VAL A 41 -11.45 23.16 -6.66
C VAL A 41 -11.81 22.02 -7.63
N LYS A 42 -12.14 22.33 -8.88
CA LYS A 42 -12.55 21.32 -9.88
C LYS A 42 -11.38 20.40 -10.23
N THR A 43 -10.20 20.96 -10.47
CA THR A 43 -8.98 20.19 -10.77
C THR A 43 -8.62 19.29 -9.60
N GLU A 44 -8.61 19.81 -8.38
CA GLU A 44 -8.30 19.05 -7.16
C GLU A 44 -9.29 17.89 -6.94
N PHE A 45 -10.58 18.13 -7.19
CA PHE A 45 -11.61 17.08 -7.05
C PHE A 45 -11.44 15.98 -8.10
N ILE A 46 -11.18 16.34 -9.37
CA ILE A 46 -10.90 15.36 -10.45
C ILE A 46 -9.63 14.58 -10.13
N ALA A 47 -8.59 15.25 -9.66
CA ALA A 47 -7.34 14.62 -9.23
C ALA A 47 -7.58 13.60 -8.10
N GLY A 48 -8.40 13.95 -7.11
CA GLY A 48 -8.77 13.03 -6.02
C GLY A 48 -9.56 11.81 -6.49
N ILE A 49 -10.50 11.98 -7.41
CA ILE A 49 -11.22 10.85 -8.03
C ILE A 49 -10.21 9.96 -8.80
N THR A 50 -9.30 10.56 -9.56
CA THR A 50 -8.29 9.79 -10.31
C THR A 50 -7.37 9.01 -9.38
N THR A 51 -6.90 9.61 -8.29
CA THR A 51 -6.12 8.91 -7.25
C THR A 51 -6.92 7.74 -6.68
N PHE A 52 -8.18 7.97 -6.26
CA PHE A 52 -9.03 6.90 -5.75
C PHE A 52 -9.17 5.75 -6.74
N MET A 53 -9.49 6.04 -8.01
CA MET A 53 -9.67 4.99 -9.04
C MET A 53 -8.42 4.16 -9.26
N THR A 54 -7.23 4.75 -9.13
CA THR A 54 -5.98 4.01 -9.30
C THR A 54 -5.62 3.15 -8.10
N MET A 55 -6.08 3.50 -6.87
CA MET A 55 -5.77 2.78 -5.64
C MET A 55 -6.96 2.02 -5.04
N ALA A 56 -8.17 2.11 -5.62
CA ALA A 56 -9.37 1.46 -5.10
C ALA A 56 -9.26 -0.07 -5.00
N TYR A 57 -8.35 -0.67 -5.77
CA TYR A 57 -8.06 -2.11 -5.71
C TYR A 57 -7.65 -2.56 -4.30
N ILE A 58 -7.10 -1.66 -3.45
CA ILE A 58 -6.69 -2.00 -2.09
C ILE A 58 -7.86 -2.45 -1.21
N LEU A 59 -9.07 -1.95 -1.49
CA LEU A 59 -10.31 -2.36 -0.82
C LEU A 59 -10.68 -3.83 -1.07
N ILE A 60 -10.07 -4.43 -2.09
CA ILE A 60 -10.24 -5.84 -2.46
C ILE A 60 -9.03 -6.64 -2.01
N VAL A 61 -7.85 -6.16 -2.38
CA VAL A 61 -6.61 -6.90 -2.22
C VAL A 61 -6.19 -7.01 -0.74
N ASN A 62 -6.35 -5.95 0.06
CA ASN A 62 -5.99 -6.01 1.47
C ASN A 62 -6.86 -7.02 2.25
N PRO A 63 -8.21 -7.01 2.14
CA PRO A 63 -9.04 -8.08 2.72
C PRO A 63 -8.65 -9.47 2.23
N SER A 64 -8.33 -9.64 0.95
CA SER A 64 -7.90 -10.94 0.39
C SER A 64 -6.61 -11.45 1.05
N ILE A 65 -5.61 -10.59 1.21
CA ILE A 65 -4.33 -10.95 1.84
C ILE A 65 -4.50 -11.23 3.33
N LEU A 66 -5.17 -10.34 4.08
CA LEU A 66 -5.31 -10.49 5.52
C LEU A 66 -6.28 -11.63 5.91
N SER A 67 -7.20 -12.02 5.03
CA SER A 67 -8.03 -13.20 5.24
C SER A 67 -7.23 -14.50 5.24
N ALA A 68 -6.11 -14.57 4.51
CA ALA A 68 -5.19 -15.69 4.59
C ALA A 68 -4.58 -15.85 6.00
N ALA A 69 -4.47 -14.74 6.76
CA ALA A 69 -4.07 -14.73 8.17
C ALA A 69 -5.22 -15.05 9.14
N GLY A 70 -6.39 -15.46 8.66
CA GLY A 70 -7.56 -15.80 9.47
C GLY A 70 -8.41 -14.62 9.92
N MET A 71 -8.21 -13.41 9.37
CA MET A 71 -9.02 -12.24 9.67
C MET A 71 -10.32 -12.25 8.86
N ASP A 72 -11.41 -11.71 9.44
CA ASP A 72 -12.70 -11.57 8.75
C ASP A 72 -12.61 -10.56 7.61
N SER A 73 -12.88 -11.02 6.39
CA SER A 73 -12.73 -10.23 5.16
C SER A 73 -13.59 -8.95 5.16
N GLY A 74 -14.84 -9.05 5.69
CA GLY A 74 -15.73 -7.90 5.78
C GLY A 74 -15.23 -6.84 6.76
N ALA A 75 -14.76 -7.28 7.94
CA ALA A 75 -14.17 -6.38 8.93
C ALA A 75 -12.90 -5.70 8.39
N VAL A 76 -12.02 -6.46 7.73
CA VAL A 76 -10.80 -5.91 7.09
C VAL A 76 -11.15 -4.92 5.98
N PHE A 77 -12.18 -5.19 5.15
CA PHE A 77 -12.66 -4.22 4.16
C PHE A 77 -13.01 -2.88 4.81
N THR A 78 -13.82 -2.92 5.87
CA THR A 78 -14.24 -1.72 6.59
C THR A 78 -13.05 -1.03 7.27
N ALA A 79 -12.17 -1.80 7.92
CA ALA A 79 -10.94 -1.28 8.54
C ALA A 79 -10.02 -0.62 7.51
N THR A 80 -9.86 -1.23 6.33
CA THR A 80 -9.08 -0.69 5.21
C THR A 80 -9.64 0.65 4.73
N ALA A 81 -10.95 0.71 4.49
CA ALA A 81 -11.59 1.94 4.03
C ALA A 81 -11.51 3.06 5.08
N LEU A 82 -11.84 2.75 6.36
CA LEU A 82 -11.79 3.74 7.45
C LEU A 82 -10.37 4.23 7.70
N SER A 83 -9.38 3.35 7.76
CA SER A 83 -7.97 3.74 7.93
C SER A 83 -7.50 4.62 6.77
N SER A 84 -7.84 4.27 5.52
CA SER A 84 -7.52 5.07 4.34
C SER A 84 -8.19 6.45 4.38
N ILE A 85 -9.46 6.54 4.81
CA ILE A 85 -10.17 7.82 4.98
C ILE A 85 -9.44 8.69 5.99
N ILE A 86 -9.21 8.17 7.21
CA ILE A 86 -8.62 8.93 8.31
C ILE A 86 -7.20 9.36 7.95
N ALA A 87 -6.37 8.44 7.46
CA ALA A 87 -5.01 8.68 7.05
C ALA A 87 -4.90 9.76 5.96
N THR A 88 -5.68 9.60 4.89
CA THR A 88 -5.71 10.54 3.76
C THR A 88 -6.27 11.90 4.16
N LEU A 89 -7.25 11.96 5.08
CA LEU A 89 -7.72 13.23 5.64
C LEU A 89 -6.63 13.93 6.46
N ILE A 90 -5.87 13.20 7.29
CA ILE A 90 -4.77 13.80 8.06
C ILE A 90 -3.69 14.30 7.09
N MET A 91 -3.33 13.53 6.06
CA MET A 91 -2.40 13.96 5.02
C MET A 91 -2.88 15.24 4.32
N GLY A 92 -4.15 15.31 3.93
CA GLY A 92 -4.74 16.47 3.24
C GLY A 92 -4.93 17.70 4.12
N LEU A 93 -5.43 17.51 5.35
CA LEU A 93 -5.79 18.63 6.22
C LEU A 93 -4.60 19.17 7.04
N TYR A 94 -3.72 18.27 7.50
CA TYR A 94 -2.58 18.63 8.35
C TYR A 94 -1.28 18.85 7.57
N ALA A 95 -0.88 17.87 6.72
CA ALA A 95 0.31 18.01 5.92
C ALA A 95 0.10 18.89 4.67
N LYS A 96 -1.14 19.10 4.24
CA LYS A 96 -1.53 19.90 3.05
C LYS A 96 -0.98 19.34 1.73
N LEU A 97 -0.77 18.02 1.65
CA LEU A 97 -0.21 17.35 0.50
C LEU A 97 -1.29 16.56 -0.28
N PRO A 98 -1.18 16.44 -1.60
CA PRO A 98 -2.15 15.75 -2.46
C PRO A 98 -2.00 14.23 -2.46
N PHE A 99 -1.43 13.66 -1.39
CA PHE A 99 -1.10 12.24 -1.32
C PHE A 99 -2.16 11.47 -0.54
N ALA A 100 -2.50 10.28 -1.04
CA ALA A 100 -3.40 9.37 -0.38
C ALA A 100 -2.61 8.28 0.36
N GLN A 101 -3.21 7.75 1.42
CA GLN A 101 -2.65 6.70 2.26
C GLN A 101 -3.63 5.53 2.37
N ALA A 102 -3.10 4.32 2.39
CA ALA A 102 -3.84 3.09 2.62
C ALA A 102 -2.90 1.98 3.13
N PRO A 103 -3.41 0.80 3.57
CA PRO A 103 -2.56 -0.32 3.95
C PRO A 103 -1.59 -0.72 2.84
N GLY A 104 -0.28 -0.73 3.17
CA GLY A 104 0.80 -0.95 2.21
C GLY A 104 0.90 -2.40 1.74
N MET A 105 0.98 -2.65 0.42
CA MET A 105 0.93 -4.00 -0.14
C MET A 105 2.03 -4.93 0.37
N GLY A 106 3.28 -4.46 0.42
CA GLY A 106 4.40 -5.23 0.94
C GLY A 106 4.26 -5.53 2.43
N LEU A 107 3.75 -4.56 3.19
CA LEU A 107 3.50 -4.67 4.62
C LEU A 107 2.35 -5.64 4.92
N ASN A 108 1.30 -5.64 4.10
CA ASN A 108 0.21 -6.61 4.17
C ASN A 108 0.70 -8.04 3.96
N ALA A 109 1.56 -8.24 2.94
CA ALA A 109 2.16 -9.54 2.66
C ALA A 109 3.07 -10.01 3.80
N PHE A 110 3.90 -9.13 4.36
CA PHE A 110 4.72 -9.44 5.52
C PHE A 110 3.87 -9.81 6.74
N PHE A 111 2.84 -9.04 7.03
CA PHE A 111 1.87 -9.31 8.10
C PHE A 111 1.28 -10.72 7.98
N ALA A 112 0.66 -11.02 6.83
CA ALA A 112 -0.10 -12.25 6.65
C ALA A 112 0.80 -13.47 6.42
N TYR A 113 1.72 -13.38 5.47
CA TYR A 113 2.47 -14.56 5.03
C TYR A 113 3.71 -14.82 5.87
N THR A 114 4.42 -13.78 6.30
CA THR A 114 5.62 -13.97 7.12
C THR A 114 5.25 -14.13 8.59
N VAL A 115 4.57 -13.14 9.19
CA VAL A 115 4.35 -13.17 10.65
C VAL A 115 3.31 -14.22 11.04
N VAL A 116 2.16 -14.28 10.36
CA VAL A 116 1.09 -15.19 10.76
C VAL A 116 1.33 -16.60 10.19
N LEU A 117 1.49 -16.76 8.88
CA LEU A 117 1.54 -18.09 8.29
C LEU A 117 2.89 -18.77 8.43
N SER A 118 4.01 -18.08 8.22
CA SER A 118 5.34 -18.67 8.27
C SER A 118 5.87 -18.79 9.69
N MET A 119 5.78 -17.71 10.51
CA MET A 119 6.24 -17.72 11.90
C MET A 119 5.23 -18.36 12.88
N GLY A 120 3.97 -18.56 12.44
CA GLY A 120 2.92 -19.24 13.23
C GLY A 120 2.30 -18.38 14.34
N TYR A 121 2.45 -17.06 14.30
CA TYR A 121 1.85 -16.15 15.26
C TYR A 121 0.40 -15.84 14.91
N SER A 122 -0.35 -15.39 15.92
CA SER A 122 -1.71 -14.90 15.75
C SER A 122 -1.72 -13.58 14.96
N TYR A 123 -2.82 -13.27 14.27
CA TYR A 123 -2.96 -11.94 13.67
C TYR A 123 -3.03 -10.82 14.73
N GLN A 124 -3.45 -11.15 15.96
CA GLN A 124 -3.45 -10.23 17.09
C GLN A 124 -2.02 -9.82 17.49
N PHE A 125 -1.08 -10.76 17.46
CA PHE A 125 0.35 -10.48 17.64
C PHE A 125 0.85 -9.52 16.54
N ALA A 126 0.52 -9.79 15.29
CA ALA A 126 0.91 -8.94 14.17
C ALA A 126 0.28 -7.54 14.27
N LEU A 127 -1.01 -7.41 14.67
CA LEU A 127 -1.64 -6.10 14.93
C LEU A 127 -0.96 -5.35 16.06
N THR A 128 -0.51 -6.07 17.12
CA THR A 128 0.24 -5.45 18.21
C THR A 128 1.57 -4.90 17.72
N ALA A 129 2.27 -5.63 16.83
CA ALA A 129 3.51 -5.14 16.23
C ALA A 129 3.26 -3.86 15.39
N VAL A 130 2.19 -3.82 14.59
CA VAL A 130 1.81 -2.62 13.81
C VAL A 130 1.45 -1.44 14.73
N LEU A 131 0.76 -1.71 15.84
CA LEU A 131 0.48 -0.65 16.82
C LEU A 131 1.76 -0.07 17.43
N LEU A 132 2.67 -0.94 17.87
CA LEU A 132 3.96 -0.52 18.42
C LEU A 132 4.83 0.21 17.40
N GLU A 133 4.82 -0.25 16.14
CA GLU A 133 5.45 0.42 15.01
C GLU A 133 4.95 1.86 14.88
N GLY A 134 3.63 2.06 14.80
CA GLY A 134 3.05 3.40 14.68
C GLY A 134 3.41 4.32 15.86
N LEU A 135 3.36 3.80 17.10
CA LEU A 135 3.75 4.55 18.30
C LEU A 135 5.24 4.95 18.27
N ILE A 136 6.12 4.02 17.89
CA ILE A 136 7.55 4.31 17.75
C ILE A 136 7.77 5.34 16.64
N PHE A 137 7.07 5.24 15.51
CA PHE A 137 7.19 6.24 14.45
C PHE A 137 6.73 7.63 14.88
N ILE A 138 5.68 7.75 15.69
CA ILE A 138 5.29 9.02 16.29
C ILE A 138 6.47 9.60 17.08
N LEU A 139 7.10 8.79 17.95
CA LEU A 139 8.25 9.22 18.75
C LEU A 139 9.44 9.61 17.87
N LEU A 140 9.83 8.75 16.91
CA LEU A 140 10.96 9.02 16.00
C LEU A 140 10.76 10.29 15.15
N THR A 141 9.52 10.58 14.76
CA THR A 141 9.18 11.79 14.00
C THR A 141 9.28 13.04 14.87
N ILE A 142 8.86 12.97 16.13
CA ILE A 142 9.00 14.08 17.09
C ILE A 142 10.48 14.43 17.31
N PHE A 143 11.34 13.40 17.43
CA PHE A 143 12.79 13.58 17.68
C PHE A 143 13.63 13.77 16.40
N ASN A 144 13.03 13.81 15.21
CA ASN A 144 13.70 13.95 13.89
C ASN A 144 14.75 12.85 13.59
N VAL A 145 14.61 11.66 14.16
CA VAL A 145 15.56 10.54 13.99
C VAL A 145 15.30 9.76 12.70
N ARG A 146 14.06 9.80 12.19
CA ARG A 146 13.60 8.99 11.06
C ARG A 146 14.43 9.23 9.77
N GLU A 147 14.81 10.48 9.49
CA GLU A 147 15.62 10.84 8.32
C GLU A 147 17.02 10.23 8.38
N ALA A 148 17.66 10.24 9.57
CA ALA A 148 19.02 9.72 9.75
C ALA A 148 19.13 8.19 9.58
N ILE A 149 18.07 7.45 9.93
CA ILE A 149 18.05 5.98 9.78
C ILE A 149 17.92 5.59 8.30
N VAL A 150 17.13 6.32 7.52
CA VAL A 150 16.95 6.04 6.09
C VAL A 150 18.25 6.09 5.31
N ASP A 151 19.10 7.06 5.63
CA ASP A 151 20.35 7.29 4.88
C ASP A 151 21.41 6.20 5.15
N SER A 152 21.20 5.37 6.17
CA SER A 152 22.20 4.41 6.65
C SER A 152 22.20 3.03 5.95
N ILE A 153 21.17 2.68 5.16
CA ILE A 153 21.10 1.39 4.47
C ILE A 153 21.54 1.50 3.02
N PRO A 154 22.26 0.49 2.52
CA PRO A 154 22.72 0.48 1.14
C PRO A 154 21.55 0.63 0.15
N THR A 155 21.64 1.60 -0.75
CA THR A 155 20.59 1.94 -1.71
C THR A 155 20.17 0.76 -2.58
N ASN A 156 21.12 -0.10 -2.98
CA ASN A 156 20.84 -1.29 -3.77
C ASN A 156 20.01 -2.32 -3.01
N ILE A 157 20.26 -2.50 -1.70
CA ILE A 157 19.44 -3.40 -0.86
C ILE A 157 18.01 -2.88 -0.76
N LYS A 158 17.80 -1.56 -0.56
CA LYS A 158 16.47 -0.94 -0.53
C LYS A 158 15.68 -1.24 -1.80
N LYS A 159 16.32 -1.04 -2.96
CA LYS A 159 15.72 -1.31 -4.27
C LYS A 159 15.44 -2.80 -4.47
N ALA A 160 16.37 -3.66 -4.06
CA ALA A 160 16.23 -5.10 -4.13
C ALA A 160 15.06 -5.62 -3.28
N ILE A 161 14.82 -5.02 -2.10
CA ILE A 161 13.66 -5.34 -1.26
C ILE A 161 12.35 -5.10 -2.04
N SER A 162 12.20 -3.95 -2.68
CA SER A 162 11.00 -3.65 -3.49
C SER A 162 10.81 -4.68 -4.61
N VAL A 163 11.87 -5.03 -5.33
CA VAL A 163 11.83 -6.04 -6.40
C VAL A 163 11.44 -7.41 -5.86
N GLY A 164 12.04 -7.85 -4.75
CA GLY A 164 11.76 -9.14 -4.12
C GLY A 164 10.31 -9.24 -3.61
N ILE A 165 9.80 -8.18 -2.98
CA ILE A 165 8.39 -8.09 -2.58
C ILE A 165 7.48 -8.16 -3.81
N GLY A 166 7.81 -7.47 -4.90
CA GLY A 166 7.04 -7.50 -6.14
C GLY A 166 6.94 -8.91 -6.72
N LEU A 167 8.04 -9.67 -6.75
CA LEU A 167 8.04 -11.08 -7.18
C LEU A 167 7.20 -11.97 -6.25
N LEU A 168 7.31 -11.78 -4.92
CA LEU A 168 6.53 -12.54 -3.95
C LEU A 168 5.03 -12.27 -4.12
N ILE A 169 4.61 -11.00 -4.24
CA ILE A 169 3.19 -10.64 -4.45
C ILE A 169 2.66 -11.23 -5.75
N ALA A 170 3.44 -11.19 -6.83
CA ALA A 170 3.06 -11.82 -8.10
C ALA A 170 2.89 -13.34 -7.97
N LEU A 171 3.81 -14.02 -7.28
CA LEU A 171 3.74 -15.46 -6.99
C LEU A 171 2.46 -15.79 -6.21
N LEU A 172 2.19 -15.06 -5.11
CA LEU A 172 0.99 -15.26 -4.29
C LEU A 172 -0.31 -15.03 -5.09
N GLY A 173 -0.32 -14.07 -6.01
CA GLY A 173 -1.44 -13.86 -6.93
C GLY A 173 -1.66 -15.07 -7.86
N LEU A 174 -0.59 -15.60 -8.44
CA LEU A 174 -0.63 -16.78 -9.32
C LEU A 174 -1.07 -18.06 -8.58
N GLU A 175 -0.63 -18.23 -7.33
CA GLU A 175 -1.03 -19.35 -6.47
C GLU A 175 -2.50 -19.26 -6.05
N GLY A 176 -2.92 -18.10 -5.56
CA GLY A 176 -4.31 -17.88 -5.16
C GLY A 176 -5.31 -18.14 -6.29
N ALA A 177 -4.88 -17.94 -7.53
CA ALA A 177 -5.66 -18.26 -8.73
C ALA A 177 -5.54 -19.72 -9.18
N GLY A 178 -4.65 -20.52 -8.57
CA GLY A 178 -4.38 -21.89 -9.00
C GLY A 178 -3.62 -22.00 -10.33
N ILE A 179 -2.94 -20.94 -10.77
CA ILE A 179 -2.04 -20.96 -11.94
C ILE A 179 -0.70 -21.62 -11.55
N VAL A 180 -0.15 -21.24 -10.40
CA VAL A 180 0.97 -21.93 -9.78
C VAL A 180 0.43 -22.81 -8.67
N VAL A 181 0.84 -24.06 -8.61
CA VAL A 181 0.41 -25.04 -7.62
C VAL A 181 1.60 -25.80 -7.05
N HIS A 182 1.44 -26.33 -5.83
CA HIS A 182 2.40 -27.24 -5.19
C HIS A 182 1.94 -28.69 -5.39
N PRO A 183 2.61 -29.48 -6.25
CA PRO A 183 2.23 -30.88 -6.48
C PRO A 183 2.37 -31.70 -5.20
N LYS A 184 1.35 -32.49 -4.88
CA LYS A 184 1.38 -33.38 -3.70
C LYS A 184 2.28 -34.60 -3.89
N ASP A 185 2.63 -34.92 -5.13
CA ASP A 185 3.31 -36.16 -5.53
C ASP A 185 4.84 -36.08 -5.54
N GLY A 186 5.44 -35.04 -4.96
CA GLY A 186 6.88 -34.96 -4.68
C GLY A 186 7.79 -34.76 -5.89
N GLY A 187 7.29 -34.27 -7.04
CA GLY A 187 8.10 -34.03 -8.24
C GLY A 187 8.86 -32.72 -8.22
N THR A 188 8.17 -31.65 -8.51
CA THR A 188 8.71 -30.27 -8.53
C THR A 188 8.18 -29.47 -7.34
N ILE A 189 8.95 -28.44 -6.89
CA ILE A 189 8.52 -27.55 -5.81
C ILE A 189 7.25 -26.82 -6.22
N VAL A 190 7.16 -26.37 -7.47
CA VAL A 190 6.00 -25.72 -8.08
C VAL A 190 5.72 -26.31 -9.46
N ALA A 191 4.46 -26.27 -9.89
CA ALA A 191 4.04 -26.70 -11.23
C ALA A 191 2.94 -25.78 -11.76
N LEU A 192 2.67 -25.88 -13.06
CA LEU A 192 1.56 -25.21 -13.69
C LEU A 192 0.26 -25.93 -13.34
N GLY A 193 -0.70 -25.19 -12.78
CA GLY A 193 -2.04 -25.70 -12.48
C GLY A 193 -2.95 -25.76 -13.70
N ASN A 194 -4.25 -25.92 -13.45
CA ASN A 194 -5.24 -25.93 -14.54
C ASN A 194 -5.52 -24.50 -15.02
N ILE A 195 -4.99 -24.16 -16.18
CA ILE A 195 -5.15 -22.85 -16.82
C ILE A 195 -6.20 -22.84 -17.94
N THR A 196 -6.83 -23.95 -18.24
CA THR A 196 -7.77 -24.07 -19.35
C THR A 196 -9.25 -24.02 -18.92
N SER A 197 -9.51 -24.01 -17.62
CA SER A 197 -10.87 -23.94 -17.06
C SER A 197 -10.90 -23.27 -15.68
N GLY A 198 -12.08 -22.89 -15.23
CA GLY A 198 -12.32 -22.38 -13.86
C GLY A 198 -11.53 -21.14 -13.50
N ALA A 199 -11.03 -21.12 -12.27
CA ALA A 199 -10.33 -19.98 -11.68
C ALA A 199 -9.04 -19.59 -12.42
N GLY A 200 -8.24 -20.59 -12.82
CA GLY A 200 -6.98 -20.34 -13.54
C GLY A 200 -7.20 -19.67 -14.91
N LEU A 201 -8.18 -20.13 -15.69
CA LEU A 201 -8.53 -19.49 -16.95
C LEU A 201 -9.04 -18.06 -16.74
N LEU A 202 -9.92 -17.85 -15.76
CA LEU A 202 -10.43 -16.52 -15.43
C LEU A 202 -9.30 -15.56 -15.05
N ALA A 203 -8.34 -16.02 -14.24
CA ALA A 203 -7.19 -15.21 -13.82
C ALA A 203 -6.30 -14.83 -15.01
N ILE A 204 -6.03 -15.75 -15.95
CA ILE A 204 -5.27 -15.43 -17.18
C ILE A 204 -6.00 -14.36 -18.00
N ILE A 205 -7.30 -14.52 -18.22
CA ILE A 205 -8.12 -13.51 -18.91
C ILE A 205 -7.99 -12.16 -18.19
N GLY A 206 -8.11 -12.16 -16.85
CA GLY A 206 -7.97 -10.97 -16.03
C GLY A 206 -6.60 -10.30 -16.16
N ILE A 207 -5.52 -11.07 -16.11
CA ILE A 207 -4.14 -10.56 -16.29
C ILE A 207 -3.98 -9.91 -17.67
N VAL A 208 -4.48 -10.55 -18.73
CA VAL A 208 -4.41 -10.02 -20.09
C VAL A 208 -5.21 -8.72 -20.22
N ILE A 209 -6.46 -8.69 -19.72
CA ILE A 209 -7.31 -7.49 -19.76
C ILE A 209 -6.67 -6.35 -18.98
N THR A 210 -6.22 -6.60 -17.75
CA THR A 210 -5.56 -5.60 -16.92
C THR A 210 -4.28 -5.11 -17.58
N GLY A 211 -3.49 -6.01 -18.16
CA GLY A 211 -2.29 -5.68 -18.93
C GLY A 211 -2.57 -4.78 -20.14
N ILE A 212 -3.64 -5.05 -20.89
CA ILE A 212 -4.07 -4.20 -22.02
C ILE A 212 -4.48 -2.80 -21.52
N LEU A 213 -5.25 -2.72 -20.41
CA LEU A 213 -5.65 -1.44 -19.83
C LEU A 213 -4.44 -0.62 -19.36
N VAL A 214 -3.47 -1.27 -18.72
CA VAL A 214 -2.21 -0.64 -18.29
C VAL A 214 -1.40 -0.18 -19.49
N ALA A 215 -1.23 -1.02 -20.52
CA ALA A 215 -0.50 -0.67 -21.75
C ALA A 215 -1.14 0.51 -22.48
N ARG A 216 -2.47 0.63 -22.41
CA ARG A 216 -3.23 1.77 -22.95
C ARG A 216 -3.27 2.98 -22.02
N LYS A 217 -2.59 2.92 -20.88
CA LYS A 217 -2.53 3.99 -19.87
C LYS A 217 -3.92 4.40 -19.36
N VAL A 218 -4.85 3.44 -19.26
CA VAL A 218 -6.20 3.69 -18.72
C VAL A 218 -6.08 3.96 -17.22
N LYS A 219 -6.66 5.08 -16.75
CA LYS A 219 -6.67 5.43 -15.34
C LYS A 219 -7.51 4.41 -14.55
N GLY A 220 -7.01 3.96 -13.42
CA GLY A 220 -7.66 2.91 -12.64
C GLY A 220 -7.63 1.53 -13.29
N ALA A 221 -6.67 1.25 -14.18
CA ALA A 221 -6.55 0.00 -14.93
C ALA A 221 -6.64 -1.25 -14.05
N LEU A 222 -6.02 -1.25 -12.86
CA LEU A 222 -6.07 -2.37 -11.92
C LEU A 222 -7.50 -2.63 -11.43
N PHE A 223 -8.16 -1.59 -10.94
CA PHE A 223 -9.53 -1.68 -10.44
C PHE A 223 -10.53 -2.06 -11.56
N LEU A 224 -10.45 -1.37 -12.71
CA LEU A 224 -11.29 -1.69 -13.87
C LEU A 224 -11.01 -3.10 -14.40
N GLY A 225 -9.76 -3.53 -14.42
CA GLY A 225 -9.38 -4.88 -14.81
C GLY A 225 -10.02 -5.94 -13.93
N MET A 226 -9.98 -5.75 -12.60
CA MET A 226 -10.64 -6.63 -11.66
C MET A 226 -12.16 -6.64 -11.85
N LEU A 227 -12.80 -5.48 -12.02
CA LEU A 227 -14.25 -5.41 -12.25
C LEU A 227 -14.67 -6.14 -13.53
N ILE A 228 -13.96 -5.92 -14.65
CA ILE A 228 -14.23 -6.60 -15.91
C ILE A 228 -14.03 -8.12 -15.75
N THR A 229 -12.96 -8.53 -15.08
CA THR A 229 -12.68 -9.94 -14.80
C THR A 229 -13.76 -10.57 -13.93
N ALA A 230 -14.25 -9.87 -12.91
CA ALA A 230 -15.37 -10.33 -12.09
C ALA A 230 -16.65 -10.54 -12.90
N VAL A 231 -16.99 -9.56 -13.78
CA VAL A 231 -18.15 -9.67 -14.68
C VAL A 231 -18.03 -10.88 -15.62
N ILE A 232 -16.83 -11.15 -16.14
CA ILE A 232 -16.58 -12.35 -16.98
C ILE A 232 -16.66 -13.63 -16.14
N GLY A 233 -16.24 -13.57 -14.88
CA GLY A 233 -16.27 -14.70 -13.96
C GLY A 233 -17.67 -15.16 -13.58
N ILE A 234 -18.70 -14.29 -13.67
CA ILE A 234 -20.09 -14.62 -13.38
C ILE A 234 -20.62 -15.74 -14.30
N PRO A 235 -20.63 -15.60 -15.64
CA PRO A 235 -21.08 -16.66 -16.53
C PRO A 235 -20.19 -17.90 -16.51
N MET A 236 -18.93 -17.77 -16.04
CA MET A 236 -18.04 -18.92 -15.85
C MET A 236 -18.32 -19.70 -14.55
N GLY A 237 -19.22 -19.23 -13.68
CA GLY A 237 -19.51 -19.84 -12.39
C GLY A 237 -18.37 -19.75 -11.37
N VAL A 238 -17.44 -18.82 -11.55
CA VAL A 238 -16.30 -18.58 -10.64
C VAL A 238 -16.55 -17.41 -9.68
N VAL A 239 -17.47 -16.53 -10.06
CA VAL A 239 -17.87 -15.32 -9.31
C VAL A 239 -19.37 -15.33 -9.12
N ASP A 240 -19.79 -15.17 -7.87
CA ASP A 240 -21.23 -15.08 -7.55
C ASP A 240 -21.75 -13.66 -7.80
N LEU A 241 -23.04 -13.56 -8.13
CA LEU A 241 -23.70 -12.25 -8.25
C LEU A 241 -23.96 -11.67 -6.85
N PRO A 242 -23.71 -10.36 -6.66
CA PRO A 242 -24.00 -9.74 -5.37
C PRO A 242 -25.51 -9.64 -5.17
N ASN A 243 -26.00 -10.04 -3.99
CA ASN A 243 -27.42 -9.94 -3.64
C ASN A 243 -27.93 -8.50 -3.51
N LYS A 244 -27.01 -7.55 -3.29
CA LYS A 244 -27.28 -6.10 -3.14
C LYS A 244 -26.12 -5.32 -3.72
N ILE A 245 -26.41 -4.12 -4.24
CA ILE A 245 -25.37 -3.20 -4.73
C ILE A 245 -24.85 -2.31 -3.58
N VAL A 246 -25.73 -1.92 -2.68
CA VAL A 246 -25.45 -1.02 -1.55
C VAL A 246 -25.86 -1.71 -0.26
N SER A 247 -25.01 -1.62 0.74
CA SER A 247 -25.29 -2.06 2.11
C SER A 247 -24.62 -1.15 3.14
N MET A 248 -25.00 -1.30 4.41
CA MET A 248 -24.17 -0.75 5.51
C MET A 248 -22.81 -1.45 5.51
N PRO A 249 -21.74 -0.74 5.88
CA PRO A 249 -20.41 -1.33 6.02
C PRO A 249 -20.44 -2.56 6.94
N PRO A 250 -19.70 -3.63 6.64
CA PRO A 250 -19.52 -4.75 7.56
C PRO A 250 -18.97 -4.29 8.92
N SER A 251 -19.35 -5.00 9.99
CA SER A 251 -18.88 -4.69 11.35
C SER A 251 -17.37 -4.94 11.48
N ILE A 252 -16.66 -4.03 12.13
CA ILE A 252 -15.24 -4.19 12.46
C ILE A 252 -15.00 -4.88 13.80
N SER A 253 -16.05 -5.33 14.50
CA SER A 253 -15.95 -5.82 15.87
C SER A 253 -14.98 -7.00 16.03
N SER A 254 -14.79 -7.82 15.01
CA SER A 254 -13.87 -8.97 15.01
C SER A 254 -12.39 -8.57 14.88
N THR A 255 -12.09 -7.36 14.42
CA THR A 255 -10.72 -6.88 14.20
C THR A 255 -10.35 -5.66 15.04
N PHE A 256 -11.36 -4.93 15.55
CA PHE A 256 -11.17 -3.68 16.29
C PHE A 256 -10.48 -3.93 17.64
N MET A 257 -9.33 -3.28 17.84
CA MET A 257 -8.53 -3.35 19.09
C MET A 257 -8.14 -4.78 19.50
N GLN A 258 -8.02 -5.69 18.52
CA GLN A 258 -7.64 -7.09 18.77
C GLN A 258 -6.11 -7.19 18.93
N PHE A 259 -5.60 -6.93 20.12
CA PHE A 259 -4.17 -6.94 20.42
C PHE A 259 -3.81 -8.10 21.33
N GLU A 260 -2.63 -8.70 21.11
CA GLU A 260 -2.02 -9.70 21.96
C GLU A 260 -0.81 -9.09 22.69
N TRP A 261 -0.89 -8.98 24.03
CA TRP A 261 0.14 -8.36 24.86
C TRP A 261 1.13 -9.34 25.47
N HIS A 262 0.89 -10.64 25.33
CA HIS A 262 1.65 -11.68 26.05
C HIS A 262 3.11 -11.77 25.58
N ASN A 263 3.37 -11.59 24.30
CA ASN A 263 4.67 -11.81 23.65
C ASN A 263 5.39 -10.51 23.24
N ILE A 264 5.02 -9.36 23.81
CA ILE A 264 5.57 -8.04 23.41
C ILE A 264 7.07 -7.88 23.68
N PHE A 265 7.61 -8.61 24.64
CA PHE A 265 9.05 -8.60 24.97
C PHE A 265 9.81 -9.78 24.35
N SER A 266 9.17 -10.57 23.48
CA SER A 266 9.86 -11.66 22.78
C SER A 266 10.86 -11.12 21.76
N LEU A 267 11.90 -11.89 21.47
CA LEU A 267 12.85 -11.55 20.40
C LEU A 267 12.15 -11.47 19.04
N ASP A 268 11.13 -12.31 18.81
CA ASP A 268 10.34 -12.29 17.58
C ASP A 268 9.57 -10.98 17.43
N MET A 269 8.98 -10.44 18.50
CA MET A 269 8.33 -9.13 18.47
C MET A 269 9.33 -8.03 18.07
N VAL A 270 10.54 -8.05 18.63
CA VAL A 270 11.60 -7.08 18.27
C VAL A 270 11.96 -7.18 16.80
N ILE A 271 12.09 -8.41 16.27
CA ILE A 271 12.43 -8.63 14.85
C ILE A 271 11.30 -8.19 13.92
N VAL A 272 10.05 -8.60 14.23
CA VAL A 272 8.87 -8.22 13.44
C VAL A 272 8.70 -6.70 13.43
N LEU A 273 8.78 -6.09 14.61
CA LEU A 273 8.66 -4.65 14.78
C LEU A 273 9.76 -3.89 14.00
N PHE A 274 11.00 -4.34 14.14
CA PHE A 274 12.13 -3.74 13.41
C PHE A 274 11.95 -3.87 11.89
N THR A 275 11.46 -5.03 11.42
CA THR A 275 11.22 -5.25 9.98
C THR A 275 10.10 -4.36 9.47
N LEU A 276 8.99 -4.23 10.20
CA LEU A 276 7.88 -3.34 9.85
C LEU A 276 8.34 -1.88 9.80
N LEU A 277 8.98 -1.40 10.88
CA LEU A 277 9.55 -0.05 10.95
C LEU A 277 10.43 0.27 9.73
N PHE A 278 11.21 -0.72 9.33
CA PHE A 278 12.16 -0.58 8.23
C PHE A 278 11.45 -0.50 6.89
N MET A 279 10.54 -1.45 6.63
CA MET A 279 9.81 -1.53 5.38
C MET A 279 8.94 -0.29 5.17
N ASP A 280 8.16 0.12 6.18
CA ASP A 280 7.27 1.28 6.09
C ASP A 280 8.05 2.58 5.91
N MET A 281 9.16 2.74 6.62
CA MET A 281 9.99 3.92 6.49
C MET A 281 10.49 4.13 5.05
N PHE A 282 10.90 3.05 4.36
CA PHE A 282 11.37 3.14 2.98
C PHE A 282 10.22 3.30 1.99
N ASP A 283 9.14 2.59 2.20
CA ASP A 283 7.95 2.67 1.36
C ASP A 283 7.39 4.11 1.36
N THR A 284 7.16 4.66 2.55
CA THR A 284 6.62 6.01 2.72
C THR A 284 7.57 7.09 2.21
N ILE A 285 8.86 7.09 2.59
CA ILE A 285 9.79 8.13 2.16
C ILE A 285 10.05 8.03 0.65
N GLY A 286 10.26 6.82 0.14
CA GLY A 286 10.46 6.58 -1.28
C GLY A 286 9.28 7.09 -2.11
N THR A 287 8.07 6.80 -1.66
CA THR A 287 6.83 7.25 -2.31
C THR A 287 6.66 8.77 -2.22
N LEU A 288 6.85 9.37 -1.05
CA LEU A 288 6.72 10.82 -0.86
C LEU A 288 7.69 11.58 -1.78
N VAL A 289 8.95 11.17 -1.81
CA VAL A 289 9.98 11.79 -2.67
C VAL A 289 9.68 11.54 -4.14
N GLY A 290 9.37 10.30 -4.52
CA GLY A 290 9.09 9.93 -5.90
C GLY A 290 7.88 10.66 -6.49
N VAL A 291 6.78 10.74 -5.75
CA VAL A 291 5.56 11.45 -6.20
C VAL A 291 5.79 12.96 -6.21
N ALA A 292 6.43 13.52 -5.17
CA ALA A 292 6.74 14.95 -5.14
C ALA A 292 7.68 15.38 -6.27
N THR A 293 8.63 14.54 -6.64
CA THR A 293 9.52 14.77 -7.80
C THR A 293 8.73 14.82 -9.11
N LYS A 294 7.88 13.83 -9.35
CA LYS A 294 6.99 13.79 -10.54
C LYS A 294 6.03 14.99 -10.57
N ALA A 295 5.66 15.50 -9.41
CA ALA A 295 4.77 16.64 -9.24
C ALA A 295 5.45 17.99 -9.44
N ASN A 296 6.78 18.05 -9.57
CA ASN A 296 7.57 19.27 -9.45
C ASN A 296 7.27 20.06 -8.15
N MET A 297 7.01 19.33 -7.04
CA MET A 297 6.66 19.89 -5.74
C MET A 297 7.86 20.01 -4.79
N LEU A 298 9.06 19.59 -5.22
CA LEU A 298 10.26 19.74 -4.40
C LEU A 298 10.58 21.22 -4.20
N ASP A 299 11.04 21.57 -3.00
CA ASP A 299 11.55 22.91 -2.70
C ASP A 299 12.91 23.17 -3.38
N LYS A 300 13.48 24.36 -3.15
CA LYS A 300 14.75 24.78 -3.75
C LYS A 300 15.94 23.91 -3.32
N ASP A 301 15.80 23.21 -2.19
CA ASP A 301 16.81 22.31 -1.62
C ASP A 301 16.56 20.85 -2.03
N GLY A 302 15.61 20.58 -2.94
CA GLY A 302 15.23 19.25 -3.40
C GLY A 302 14.45 18.43 -2.38
N LYS A 303 13.84 19.07 -1.37
CA LYS A 303 13.09 18.39 -0.31
C LYS A 303 11.59 18.47 -0.54
N VAL A 304 10.87 17.46 -0.04
CA VAL A 304 9.39 17.45 -0.06
C VAL A 304 8.88 18.49 0.94
N PRO A 305 8.00 19.42 0.52
CA PRO A 305 7.39 20.37 1.43
C PRO A 305 6.61 19.66 2.55
N ASN A 306 6.69 20.19 3.78
CA ASN A 306 5.98 19.62 4.93
C ASN A 306 6.27 18.13 5.20
N ILE A 307 7.41 17.58 4.78
CA ILE A 307 7.74 16.15 4.93
C ILE A 307 7.54 15.64 6.38
N LYS A 308 7.94 16.43 7.38
CA LYS A 308 7.75 16.08 8.80
C LYS A 308 6.27 15.89 9.15
N LYS A 309 5.38 16.72 8.61
CA LYS A 309 3.94 16.59 8.82
C LYS A 309 3.37 15.38 8.08
N ALA A 310 3.90 15.07 6.89
CA ALA A 310 3.52 13.89 6.13
C ALA A 310 3.93 12.60 6.87
N LEU A 311 5.17 12.54 7.37
CA LEU A 311 5.67 11.42 8.16
C LEU A 311 4.91 11.25 9.49
N PHE A 312 4.49 12.35 10.11
CA PHE A 312 3.64 12.31 11.31
C PHE A 312 2.22 11.81 11.00
N ALA A 313 1.65 12.25 9.86
CA ALA A 313 0.36 11.75 9.38
C ALA A 313 0.39 10.24 9.14
N ASP A 314 1.45 9.74 8.52
CA ASP A 314 1.72 8.33 8.27
C ASP A 314 1.82 7.50 9.57
N ALA A 315 2.56 7.99 10.57
CA ALA A 315 2.68 7.34 11.88
C ALA A 315 1.33 7.25 12.62
N ILE A 316 0.52 8.31 12.59
CA ILE A 316 -0.84 8.29 13.14
C ILE A 316 -1.72 7.31 12.34
N ALA A 317 -1.59 7.31 11.01
CA ALA A 317 -2.35 6.43 10.14
C ALA A 317 -2.11 4.95 10.45
N THR A 318 -0.85 4.55 10.62
CA THR A 318 -0.44 3.19 11.04
C THR A 318 -1.02 2.84 12.40
N THR A 319 -0.90 3.73 13.39
CA THR A 319 -1.48 3.52 14.74
C THR A 319 -3.00 3.32 14.69
N VAL A 320 -3.71 4.18 13.95
CA VAL A 320 -5.17 4.09 13.77
C VAL A 320 -5.54 2.84 12.99
N GLY A 321 -4.78 2.50 11.93
CA GLY A 321 -4.97 1.29 11.14
C GLY A 321 -4.92 0.02 11.99
N ALA A 322 -3.91 -0.10 12.85
CA ALA A 322 -3.79 -1.20 13.82
C ALA A 322 -4.99 -1.28 14.76
N CYS A 323 -5.45 -0.15 15.28
CA CYS A 323 -6.64 -0.11 16.14
C CYS A 323 -7.91 -0.54 15.41
N LEU A 324 -8.08 -0.17 14.15
CA LEU A 324 -9.22 -0.60 13.33
C LEU A 324 -9.13 -2.06 12.89
N GLY A 325 -7.94 -2.66 12.93
CA GLY A 325 -7.69 -4.05 12.54
C GLY A 325 -7.26 -4.21 11.10
N THR A 326 -6.33 -3.37 10.66
CA THR A 326 -5.60 -3.55 9.39
C THR A 326 -4.09 -3.43 9.63
N SER A 327 -3.30 -3.83 8.63
CA SER A 327 -1.84 -3.70 8.65
C SER A 327 -1.37 -2.25 8.56
N THR A 328 -0.06 -2.05 8.54
CA THR A 328 0.60 -0.73 8.42
C THR A 328 0.05 0.07 7.25
N VAL A 329 -0.31 1.32 7.51
CA VAL A 329 -0.84 2.27 6.53
C VAL A 329 0.29 3.17 6.05
N SER A 330 0.55 3.18 4.74
CA SER A 330 1.63 3.95 4.12
C SER A 330 1.12 4.87 2.99
N THR A 331 1.98 5.76 2.50
CA THR A 331 1.66 6.65 1.39
C THR A 331 1.71 5.89 0.06
N PHE A 332 0.66 6.04 -0.76
CA PHE A 332 0.49 5.31 -2.02
C PHE A 332 1.08 6.03 -3.22
N VAL A 333 1.90 5.31 -4.01
CA VAL A 333 2.54 5.82 -5.25
C VAL A 333 1.50 6.18 -6.32
N GLU A 334 0.33 5.59 -6.28
CA GLU A 334 -0.82 5.90 -7.14
C GLU A 334 -1.29 7.35 -7.01
N SER A 335 -0.93 8.05 -5.94
CA SER A 335 -1.12 9.49 -5.79
C SER A 335 -0.49 10.28 -6.94
N ALA A 336 0.54 9.73 -7.61
CA ALA A 336 1.15 10.31 -8.79
C ALA A 336 0.15 10.51 -9.95
N SER A 337 -0.89 9.68 -10.03
CA SER A 337 -1.92 9.81 -11.08
C SER A 337 -2.82 11.02 -10.86
N GLY A 338 -3.22 11.30 -9.62
CA GLY A 338 -3.96 12.53 -9.29
C GLY A 338 -3.10 13.78 -9.46
N VAL A 339 -1.83 13.70 -9.08
CA VAL A 339 -0.86 14.78 -9.29
C VAL A 339 -0.67 15.07 -10.79
N ALA A 340 -0.63 14.05 -11.63
CA ALA A 340 -0.57 14.20 -13.10
C ALA A 340 -1.82 14.88 -13.69
N GLU A 341 -2.99 14.78 -13.01
CA GLU A 341 -4.21 15.54 -13.36
C GLU A 341 -4.21 17.00 -12.88
N GLY A 342 -3.16 17.43 -12.22
CA GLY A 342 -3.03 18.78 -11.71
C GLY A 342 -3.38 18.93 -10.22
N GLY A 343 -3.53 17.85 -9.47
CA GLY A 343 -3.63 17.87 -8.01
C GLY A 343 -2.34 18.40 -7.39
N ARG A 344 -2.44 19.39 -6.53
CA ARG A 344 -1.28 20.09 -5.93
C ARG A 344 -1.41 20.29 -4.44
N THR A 345 -2.62 20.16 -3.90
CA THR A 345 -2.92 20.55 -2.53
C THR A 345 -3.60 19.41 -1.76
N GLY A 346 -3.75 19.60 -0.45
CA GLY A 346 -4.47 18.65 0.40
C GLY A 346 -5.95 18.46 0.02
N LEU A 347 -6.52 19.30 -0.85
CA LEU A 347 -7.89 19.12 -1.31
C LEU A 347 -8.03 17.88 -2.22
N THR A 348 -6.99 17.53 -2.99
CA THR A 348 -6.92 16.25 -3.71
C THR A 348 -7.05 15.07 -2.76
N ALA A 349 -6.28 15.06 -1.66
CA ALA A 349 -6.36 14.01 -0.64
C ALA A 349 -7.74 13.94 0.02
N VAL A 350 -8.33 15.09 0.40
CA VAL A 350 -9.69 15.15 0.96
C VAL A 350 -10.72 14.58 -0.02
N SER A 351 -10.57 14.88 -1.31
CA SER A 351 -11.44 14.33 -2.36
C SER A 351 -11.29 12.82 -2.50
N THR A 352 -10.06 12.30 -2.41
CA THR A 352 -9.79 10.85 -2.39
C THR A 352 -10.43 10.18 -1.17
N ALA A 353 -10.28 10.77 0.02
CA ALA A 353 -10.89 10.26 1.25
C ALA A 353 -12.43 10.21 1.14
N PHE A 354 -13.04 11.21 0.51
CA PHE A 354 -14.48 11.23 0.25
C PHE A 354 -14.92 10.08 -0.68
N MET A 355 -14.10 9.72 -1.68
CA MET A 355 -14.39 8.57 -2.54
C MET A 355 -14.27 7.25 -1.78
N PHE A 356 -13.30 7.09 -0.87
CA PHE A 356 -13.23 5.93 0.04
C PHE A 356 -14.45 5.84 0.95
N PHE A 357 -14.96 6.98 1.44
CA PHE A 357 -16.18 7.01 2.23
C PHE A 357 -17.40 6.52 1.43
N LEU A 358 -17.53 6.90 0.17
CA LEU A 358 -18.59 6.39 -0.69
C LEU A 358 -18.44 4.87 -0.93
N ALA A 359 -17.20 4.40 -1.11
CA ALA A 359 -16.89 2.99 -1.34
C ALA A 359 -17.28 2.08 -0.15
N LEU A 360 -17.31 2.59 1.09
CA LEU A 360 -17.76 1.84 2.26
C LEU A 360 -19.16 1.24 2.07
N PHE A 361 -20.06 1.95 1.41
CA PHE A 361 -21.43 1.50 1.17
C PHE A 361 -21.55 0.55 -0.03
N LEU A 362 -20.51 0.39 -0.81
CA LEU A 362 -20.43 -0.52 -1.97
C LEU A 362 -19.80 -1.87 -1.60
N SER A 363 -19.66 -2.18 -0.31
CA SER A 363 -19.05 -3.43 0.18
C SER A 363 -19.55 -4.70 -0.50
N PRO A 364 -20.85 -4.87 -0.89
CA PRO A 364 -21.29 -6.09 -1.57
C PRO A 364 -20.66 -6.28 -2.95
N ILE A 365 -20.33 -5.19 -3.65
CA ILE A 365 -19.63 -5.25 -4.95
C ILE A 365 -18.19 -5.71 -4.75
N PHE A 366 -17.53 -5.23 -3.69
CA PHE A 366 -16.17 -5.63 -3.38
C PHE A 366 -16.08 -7.08 -2.85
N GLY A 367 -17.14 -7.56 -2.18
CA GLY A 367 -17.20 -8.88 -1.58
C GLY A 367 -17.33 -10.06 -2.58
N ILE A 368 -17.69 -9.79 -3.84
CA ILE A 368 -17.76 -10.84 -4.88
C ILE A 368 -16.40 -11.17 -5.51
N ILE A 369 -15.37 -10.40 -5.19
CA ILE A 369 -14.06 -10.55 -5.82
C ILE A 369 -13.33 -11.76 -5.25
N THR A 370 -13.12 -12.76 -6.09
CA THR A 370 -12.42 -14.01 -5.76
C THR A 370 -10.91 -13.89 -5.94
N PRO A 371 -10.07 -14.80 -5.37
CA PRO A 371 -8.63 -14.82 -5.62
C PRO A 371 -8.25 -14.87 -7.10
N ALA A 372 -9.05 -15.53 -7.95
CA ALA A 372 -8.85 -15.55 -9.40
C ALA A 372 -8.94 -14.15 -10.03
N VAL A 373 -9.78 -13.28 -9.50
CA VAL A 373 -9.95 -11.91 -9.96
C VAL A 373 -8.81 -11.03 -9.42
N THR A 374 -8.46 -11.16 -8.12
CA THR A 374 -7.37 -10.37 -7.52
C THR A 374 -5.99 -10.70 -8.09
N ALA A 375 -5.79 -11.90 -8.61
CA ALA A 375 -4.53 -12.30 -9.25
C ALA A 375 -4.08 -11.32 -10.33
N SER A 376 -5.02 -10.78 -11.12
CA SER A 376 -4.70 -9.80 -12.17
C SER A 376 -4.07 -8.52 -11.60
N ALA A 377 -4.57 -8.03 -10.48
CA ALA A 377 -4.01 -6.86 -9.81
C ALA A 377 -2.67 -7.18 -9.14
N LEU A 378 -2.57 -8.31 -8.42
CA LEU A 378 -1.36 -8.71 -7.69
C LEU A 378 -0.16 -8.90 -8.65
N VAL A 379 -0.37 -9.55 -9.80
CA VAL A 379 0.68 -9.73 -10.81
C VAL A 379 1.16 -8.39 -11.40
N ILE A 380 0.24 -7.49 -11.71
CA ILE A 380 0.61 -6.17 -12.28
C ILE A 380 1.22 -5.25 -11.22
N VAL A 381 0.75 -5.28 -9.96
CA VAL A 381 1.40 -4.58 -8.84
C VAL A 381 2.83 -5.11 -8.65
N GLY A 382 2.99 -6.43 -8.68
CA GLY A 382 4.32 -7.06 -8.66
C GLY A 382 5.23 -6.48 -9.75
N LEU A 383 4.73 -6.36 -10.99
CA LEU A 383 5.47 -5.74 -12.11
C LEU A 383 5.87 -4.29 -11.82
N PHE A 384 4.98 -3.47 -11.23
CA PHE A 384 5.30 -2.08 -10.89
C PHE A 384 6.42 -1.98 -9.84
N MET A 385 6.43 -2.89 -8.87
CA MET A 385 7.49 -2.97 -7.86
C MET A 385 8.82 -3.44 -8.44
N ILE A 386 8.80 -4.36 -9.43
CA ILE A 386 9.99 -4.84 -10.14
C ILE A 386 10.65 -3.73 -10.96
N GLU A 387 9.95 -2.67 -11.35
CA GLU A 387 10.49 -1.59 -12.18
C GLU A 387 11.77 -0.98 -11.58
N THR A 388 11.90 -0.95 -10.27
CA THR A 388 13.08 -0.43 -9.54
C THR A 388 14.36 -1.24 -9.81
N ILE A 389 14.28 -2.43 -10.42
CA ILE A 389 15.46 -3.23 -10.79
C ILE A 389 16.40 -2.48 -11.74
N LYS A 390 15.87 -1.59 -12.57
CA LYS A 390 16.63 -0.75 -13.50
C LYS A 390 17.61 0.21 -12.82
N GLU A 391 17.38 0.48 -11.54
CA GLU A 391 18.16 1.40 -10.75
C GLU A 391 19.18 0.69 -9.84
N ILE A 392 19.20 -0.65 -9.83
CA ILE A 392 20.16 -1.44 -9.07
C ILE A 392 21.49 -1.44 -9.82
N ASN A 393 22.58 -1.12 -9.11
CA ASN A 393 23.91 -1.25 -9.66
C ASN A 393 24.32 -2.74 -9.70
N LEU A 394 24.38 -3.30 -10.89
CA LEU A 394 24.79 -4.69 -11.14
C LEU A 394 26.25 -4.82 -11.61
N GLU A 395 26.98 -3.70 -11.76
CA GLU A 395 28.39 -3.71 -12.20
C GLU A 395 29.34 -4.08 -11.03
N ASP A 396 29.05 -3.61 -9.82
CA ASP A 396 29.82 -3.98 -8.61
C ASP A 396 29.23 -5.24 -7.97
N TYR A 397 29.92 -6.36 -8.07
CA TYR A 397 29.48 -7.63 -7.50
C TYR A 397 29.33 -7.60 -5.98
N THR A 398 29.99 -6.69 -5.26
CA THR A 398 29.76 -6.51 -3.82
C THR A 398 28.42 -5.86 -3.50
N GLU A 399 27.76 -5.29 -4.49
CA GLU A 399 26.41 -4.73 -4.44
C GLU A 399 25.39 -5.66 -5.15
N ALA A 400 25.79 -6.20 -6.32
CA ALA A 400 24.89 -6.98 -7.18
C ALA A 400 24.52 -8.34 -6.56
N ILE A 401 25.46 -9.07 -5.96
CA ILE A 401 25.18 -10.38 -5.33
C ILE A 401 24.21 -10.23 -4.14
N PRO A 402 24.42 -9.30 -3.19
CA PRO A 402 23.47 -9.07 -2.11
C PRO A 402 22.07 -8.67 -2.61
N ALA A 403 21.99 -7.79 -3.61
CA ALA A 403 20.72 -7.40 -4.21
C ALA A 403 20.02 -8.62 -4.86
N PHE A 404 20.75 -9.44 -5.61
CA PHE A 404 20.20 -10.65 -6.22
C PHE A 404 19.70 -11.65 -5.17
N LEU A 405 20.47 -11.91 -4.10
CA LEU A 405 20.05 -12.79 -3.02
C LEU A 405 18.79 -12.25 -2.31
N THR A 406 18.72 -10.95 -2.06
CA THR A 406 17.50 -10.32 -1.50
C THR A 406 16.29 -10.62 -2.39
N ILE A 407 16.43 -10.40 -3.70
CA ILE A 407 15.33 -10.55 -4.67
C ILE A 407 14.81 -11.98 -4.74
N ILE A 408 15.71 -12.95 -4.88
CA ILE A 408 15.30 -14.35 -5.12
C ILE A 408 14.83 -15.06 -3.85
N MET A 409 15.44 -14.72 -2.70
CA MET A 409 15.09 -15.41 -1.46
C MET A 409 13.67 -15.11 -1.00
N MET A 410 13.14 -13.92 -1.24
CA MET A 410 11.77 -13.56 -0.83
C MET A 410 10.71 -14.51 -1.41
N PRO A 411 10.59 -14.72 -2.73
CA PRO A 411 9.61 -15.65 -3.27
C PRO A 411 9.97 -17.13 -2.97
N PHE A 412 11.24 -17.50 -2.86
CA PHE A 412 11.60 -18.90 -2.64
C PHE A 412 11.44 -19.36 -1.19
N SER A 413 11.59 -18.45 -0.22
CA SER A 413 11.34 -18.74 1.20
C SER A 413 9.93 -18.33 1.66
N TYR A 414 9.12 -17.70 0.80
CA TYR A 414 7.86 -17.07 1.17
C TYR A 414 8.01 -16.07 2.33
N SER A 415 9.19 -15.47 2.46
CA SER A 415 9.54 -14.63 3.60
C SER A 415 10.31 -13.38 3.15
N ILE A 416 9.71 -12.22 3.34
CA ILE A 416 10.37 -10.94 3.08
C ILE A 416 11.57 -10.77 4.01
N SER A 417 11.42 -11.14 5.28
CA SER A 417 12.50 -10.98 6.26
C SER A 417 13.74 -11.83 5.90
N ASP A 418 13.55 -13.05 5.40
CA ASP A 418 14.66 -13.90 5.01
C ASP A 418 15.43 -13.32 3.83
N GLY A 419 14.71 -12.79 2.83
CA GLY A 419 15.35 -12.09 1.71
C GLY A 419 16.20 -10.90 2.19
N ILE A 420 15.70 -10.09 3.14
CA ILE A 420 16.44 -8.97 3.72
C ILE A 420 17.70 -9.47 4.43
N VAL A 421 17.59 -10.55 5.22
CA VAL A 421 18.71 -11.11 5.96
C VAL A 421 19.82 -11.59 5.01
N PHE A 422 19.46 -12.41 4.00
CA PHE A 422 20.41 -12.87 3.00
C PHE A 422 21.10 -11.70 2.29
N GLY A 423 20.36 -10.66 1.95
CA GLY A 423 20.91 -9.46 1.34
C GLY A 423 21.89 -8.71 2.23
N VAL A 424 21.48 -8.36 3.45
CA VAL A 424 22.29 -7.53 4.34
C VAL A 424 23.53 -8.29 4.83
N VAL A 425 23.40 -9.57 5.19
CA VAL A 425 24.53 -10.37 5.65
C VAL A 425 25.54 -10.58 4.52
N SER A 426 25.09 -10.95 3.32
CA SER A 426 25.99 -11.11 2.17
C SER A 426 26.67 -9.79 1.77
N TYR A 427 25.97 -8.66 1.87
CA TYR A 427 26.55 -7.33 1.65
C TYR A 427 27.72 -7.06 2.59
N ILE A 428 27.55 -7.27 3.89
CA ILE A 428 28.60 -7.06 4.88
C ILE A 428 29.79 -7.99 4.60
N LEU A 429 29.54 -9.29 4.41
CA LEU A 429 30.60 -10.26 4.16
C LEU A 429 31.39 -9.91 2.89
N LEU A 430 30.71 -9.64 1.79
CA LEU A 430 31.36 -9.31 0.53
C LEU A 430 32.16 -8.00 0.61
N LYS A 431 31.63 -6.95 1.23
CA LYS A 431 32.37 -5.68 1.44
C LYS A 431 33.59 -5.88 2.34
N LEU A 432 33.48 -6.67 3.41
CA LEU A 432 34.62 -6.98 4.28
C LEU A 432 35.73 -7.72 3.53
N PHE A 433 35.42 -8.81 2.84
CA PHE A 433 36.41 -9.63 2.14
C PHE A 433 36.92 -8.96 0.86
N ALA A 434 36.18 -8.05 0.25
CA ALA A 434 36.65 -7.24 -0.88
C ALA A 434 37.49 -6.02 -0.47
N GLY A 435 37.78 -5.82 0.83
CA GLY A 435 38.57 -4.69 1.32
C GLY A 435 37.81 -3.35 1.33
N LYS A 436 36.49 -3.36 1.17
CA LYS A 436 35.60 -2.17 1.13
C LYS A 436 34.90 -1.93 2.48
N SER A 437 35.53 -2.30 3.60
CA SER A 437 34.91 -2.20 4.94
C SER A 437 34.46 -0.78 5.32
N LYS A 438 35.09 0.27 4.76
CA LYS A 438 34.72 1.68 4.99
C LYS A 438 33.33 2.06 4.43
N GLU A 439 32.79 1.26 3.50
CA GLU A 439 31.48 1.48 2.90
C GLU A 439 30.34 0.89 3.76
N ILE A 440 30.67 0.13 4.82
CA ILE A 440 29.67 -0.49 5.70
C ILE A 440 29.31 0.52 6.81
N SER A 441 28.06 0.93 6.89
CA SER A 441 27.58 1.78 7.97
C SER A 441 27.43 0.98 9.28
N MET A 442 27.62 1.64 10.42
CA MET A 442 27.37 1.01 11.74
C MET A 442 25.93 0.52 11.86
N THR A 443 24.98 1.25 11.31
CA THR A 443 23.56 0.84 11.30
C THR A 443 23.34 -0.42 10.50
N THR A 444 24.00 -0.59 9.34
CA THR A 444 23.92 -1.85 8.56
C THR A 444 24.44 -3.04 9.37
N ILE A 445 25.50 -2.84 10.18
CA ILE A 445 26.05 -3.89 11.06
C ILE A 445 25.04 -4.25 12.16
N VAL A 446 24.41 -3.25 12.79
CA VAL A 446 23.40 -3.48 13.84
C VAL A 446 22.20 -4.23 13.27
N VAL A 447 21.73 -3.83 12.08
CA VAL A 447 20.64 -4.51 11.34
C VAL A 447 20.99 -5.96 11.08
N ALA A 448 22.19 -6.24 10.53
CA ALA A 448 22.62 -7.60 10.29
C ALA A 448 22.72 -8.41 11.58
N ALA A 449 23.25 -7.83 12.66
CA ALA A 449 23.36 -8.53 13.95
C ALA A 449 21.98 -8.92 14.49
N VAL A 450 20.97 -8.05 14.44
CA VAL A 450 19.60 -8.35 14.86
C VAL A 450 19.02 -9.49 14.03
N PHE A 451 19.19 -9.46 12.72
CA PHE A 451 18.69 -10.51 11.83
C PHE A 451 19.43 -11.84 11.97
N VAL A 452 20.75 -11.83 12.15
CA VAL A 452 21.53 -13.06 12.39
C VAL A 452 21.12 -13.71 13.72
N LEU A 453 20.88 -12.93 14.75
CA LEU A 453 20.34 -13.42 16.03
C LEU A 453 19.03 -14.18 15.83
N LYS A 454 18.15 -13.73 14.91
CA LYS A 454 16.95 -14.48 14.55
C LYS A 454 17.26 -15.91 14.11
N PHE A 455 18.19 -16.11 13.16
CA PHE A 455 18.52 -17.44 12.66
C PHE A 455 19.22 -18.34 13.69
N VAL A 456 19.95 -17.75 14.64
CA VAL A 456 20.67 -18.50 15.67
C VAL A 456 19.75 -18.95 16.81
N PHE A 457 18.78 -18.10 17.19
CA PHE A 457 17.96 -18.33 18.38
C PHE A 457 16.51 -18.73 18.08
N ILE A 458 16.04 -18.57 16.84
CA ILE A 458 14.67 -18.91 16.44
C ILE A 458 14.76 -19.94 15.30
N LYS A 459 14.39 -21.18 15.66
CA LYS A 459 14.24 -22.27 14.68
C LYS A 459 12.83 -22.34 14.16
#